data_ded0aff84c02f8813fa658614e444a71
#
_entry.id   ded0aff84c02f8813fa658614e444a71
#
_cell.length_a   1.000
_cell.length_b   1.000
_cell.length_c   1.000
_cell.angle_alpha   90.00
_cell.angle_beta   90.00
_cell.angle_gamma   90.00
#
_symmetry.space_group_name_H-M   'P 1'
#
loop_
_entity.id
_entity.type
_entity.pdbx_description
1 polymer ?
#
loop_
_entity_poly.entity_id
_entity_poly.type
_entity_poly.pdbx_seq_one_letter_code
_entity_poly.pdbx_strand_id
1 'polypeptide(L)'
;ENGYTNTPVVSLAFGSGIENEQSGFKVNWLKVLPIILASVLYSDCIAKFYYAAVVREKERGQAARLRDLYLDTAQPIIQKNKPEDLLSYLYLAARDFNKICEQRSCHKVGIVGEIFLKFNPFAQKDVTSWLINQKIEVIPPLISDFFMQGFVNLKVRQNQHLQRKLTPDTRKSRSRLIK
;
A
#
# COMPACT_ATOMS: atom_id res chain seq x y z
N GLU A 1 5.57 11.73 33.62
CA GLU A 1 5.63 12.95 32.77
C GLU A 1 7.10 13.23 32.44
N ASN A 2 7.53 12.91 31.20
CA ASN A 2 8.95 12.89 30.81
C ASN A 2 9.46 14.25 30.29
N GLY A 3 8.90 15.39 30.71
CA GLY A 3 9.42 16.72 30.39
C GLY A 3 9.30 17.21 28.94
N TYR A 4 8.64 16.44 28.04
CA TYR A 4 8.49 16.76 26.63
C TYR A 4 7.15 17.49 26.33
N THR A 5 6.77 18.45 27.16
CA THR A 5 5.48 19.16 27.06
C THR A 5 5.31 19.96 25.76
N ASN A 6 6.41 20.28 25.05
CA ASN A 6 6.39 21.07 23.81
C ASN A 6 6.67 20.24 22.55
N THR A 7 6.73 18.91 22.64
CA THR A 7 6.97 18.05 21.46
C THR A 7 5.63 17.72 20.82
N PRO A 8 5.38 18.14 19.56
CA PRO A 8 4.13 17.83 18.88
C PRO A 8 4.05 16.33 18.58
N VAL A 9 2.94 15.70 18.97
CA VAL A 9 2.63 14.32 18.56
C VAL A 9 1.71 14.39 17.37
N VAL A 10 2.22 14.04 16.18
CA VAL A 10 1.45 14.07 14.94
C VAL A 10 0.88 12.69 14.67
N SER A 11 -0.45 12.59 14.57
CA SER A 11 -1.15 11.38 14.14
C SER A 11 -1.75 11.59 12.75
N LEU A 12 -1.45 10.68 11.81
CA LEU A 12 -2.10 10.64 10.50
C LEU A 12 -3.42 9.86 10.62
N ALA A 13 -4.44 10.49 11.19
CA ALA A 13 -5.78 9.89 11.25
C ALA A 13 -6.57 10.25 9.99
N PHE A 14 -6.67 9.32 9.04
CA PHE A 14 -7.52 9.48 7.86
C PHE A 14 -8.98 9.14 8.23
N GLY A 15 -9.85 10.14 8.27
CA GLY A 15 -11.30 9.94 8.30
C GLY A 15 -12.01 10.15 9.63
N SER A 16 -11.35 10.59 10.69
CA SER A 16 -12.01 10.82 12.00
C SER A 16 -12.56 12.22 12.20
N GLY A 17 -12.34 13.16 11.26
CA GLY A 17 -12.76 14.57 11.46
C GLY A 17 -12.10 15.27 12.66
N ILE A 18 -11.16 14.63 13.32
CA ILE A 18 -10.38 15.21 14.40
C ILE A 18 -9.29 16.04 13.73
N GLU A 19 -9.49 17.33 13.69
CA GLU A 19 -8.44 18.28 13.36
C GLU A 19 -7.34 18.12 14.41
N ASN A 20 -6.15 17.71 13.98
CA ASN A 20 -4.96 17.72 14.81
C ASN A 20 -4.55 19.19 15.00
N GLU A 21 -5.25 19.90 15.87
CA GLU A 21 -4.91 21.26 16.28
C GLU A 21 -3.71 21.25 17.22
N GLN A 22 -2.58 20.80 16.73
CA GLN A 22 -1.34 20.97 17.48
C GLN A 22 -0.68 22.27 17.03
N SER A 23 -0.67 23.25 17.93
CA SER A 23 0.01 24.51 17.73
C SER A 23 1.47 24.27 17.39
N GLY A 24 1.89 24.73 16.19
CA GLY A 24 3.29 24.67 15.77
C GLY A 24 3.64 23.71 14.63
N PHE A 25 2.79 22.74 14.29
CA PHE A 25 3.05 21.83 13.16
C PHE A 25 2.10 22.13 12.00
N LYS A 26 2.60 22.87 10.99
CA LYS A 26 1.84 23.15 9.76
C LYS A 26 2.49 22.45 8.58
N VAL A 27 1.79 21.50 7.95
CA VAL A 27 2.23 20.81 6.73
C VAL A 27 1.56 21.43 5.51
N ASN A 28 2.35 21.79 4.51
CA ASN A 28 1.81 22.15 3.20
C ASN A 28 1.48 20.87 2.41
N TRP A 29 0.26 20.38 2.57
CA TRP A 29 -0.21 19.12 1.96
C TRP A 29 -0.07 19.10 0.43
N LEU A 30 -0.28 20.24 -0.24
CA LEU A 30 -0.13 20.32 -1.71
C LEU A 30 1.30 20.03 -2.17
N LYS A 31 2.29 20.38 -1.33
CA LYS A 31 3.72 20.11 -1.64
C LYS A 31 4.15 18.69 -1.24
N VAL A 32 3.58 18.15 -0.17
CA VAL A 32 4.07 16.89 0.43
C VAL A 32 3.29 15.67 -0.07
N LEU A 33 2.02 15.84 -0.43
CA LEU A 33 1.18 14.73 -0.88
C LEU A 33 1.74 13.98 -2.10
N PRO A 34 2.27 14.63 -3.15
CA PRO A 34 2.84 13.91 -4.30
C PRO A 34 3.99 12.98 -3.93
N ILE A 35 4.91 13.45 -3.06
CA ILE A 35 6.05 12.61 -2.65
C ILE A 35 5.62 11.48 -1.71
N ILE A 36 4.61 11.70 -0.85
CA ILE A 36 4.05 10.63 -0.01
C ILE A 36 3.45 9.53 -0.89
N LEU A 37 2.61 9.90 -1.86
CA LEU A 37 1.99 8.92 -2.77
C LEU A 37 3.04 8.19 -3.61
N ALA A 38 4.03 8.91 -4.15
CA ALA A 38 5.13 8.30 -4.89
C ALA A 38 5.94 7.34 -4.02
N SER A 39 6.21 7.69 -2.75
CA SER A 39 6.93 6.85 -1.80
C SER A 39 6.17 5.57 -1.47
N VAL A 40 4.85 5.66 -1.27
CA VAL A 40 4.00 4.48 -1.03
C VAL A 40 4.03 3.55 -2.24
N LEU A 41 3.80 4.09 -3.45
CA LEU A 41 3.85 3.29 -4.68
C LEU A 41 5.23 2.67 -4.91
N TYR A 42 6.29 3.43 -4.67
CA TYR A 42 7.66 2.95 -4.77
C TYR A 42 7.91 1.78 -3.84
N SER A 43 7.60 1.92 -2.56
CA SER A 43 7.78 0.88 -1.54
C SER A 43 6.98 -0.39 -1.87
N ASP A 44 5.74 -0.25 -2.31
CA ASP A 44 4.89 -1.37 -2.72
C ASP A 44 5.47 -2.11 -3.95
N CYS A 45 6.02 -1.37 -4.92
CA CYS A 45 6.69 -1.97 -6.08
C CYS A 45 7.97 -2.72 -5.68
N ILE A 46 8.82 -2.11 -4.84
CA ILE A 46 10.04 -2.78 -4.34
C ILE A 46 9.67 -4.03 -3.55
N ALA A 47 8.64 -3.99 -2.72
CA ALA A 47 8.15 -5.17 -2.01
C ALA A 47 7.70 -6.27 -2.97
N LYS A 48 6.94 -5.95 -4.01
CA LYS A 48 6.55 -6.91 -5.06
C LYS A 48 7.75 -7.53 -5.75
N PHE A 49 8.73 -6.72 -6.15
CA PHE A 49 9.95 -7.22 -6.80
C PHE A 49 10.74 -8.14 -5.87
N TYR A 50 10.88 -7.76 -4.61
CA TYR A 50 11.56 -8.57 -3.59
C TYR A 50 10.88 -9.93 -3.41
N TYR A 51 9.56 -9.97 -3.16
CA TYR A 51 8.85 -11.22 -2.91
C TYR A 51 8.79 -12.13 -4.14
N ALA A 52 8.78 -11.57 -5.34
CA ALA A 52 8.90 -12.34 -6.56
C ALA A 52 10.32 -12.90 -6.77
N ALA A 53 11.35 -12.12 -6.41
CA ALA A 53 12.75 -12.48 -6.65
C ALA A 53 13.31 -13.43 -5.59
N VAL A 54 12.99 -13.23 -4.29
CA VAL A 54 13.60 -13.97 -3.18
C VAL A 54 13.44 -15.49 -3.27
N VAL A 55 12.39 -15.96 -3.92
CA VAL A 55 12.16 -17.39 -4.15
C VAL A 55 12.80 -17.90 -5.45
N ARG A 56 13.32 -17.01 -6.31
CA ARG A 56 13.94 -17.31 -7.61
C ARG A 56 15.39 -16.87 -7.70
N GLU A 57 15.93 -16.24 -6.67
CA GLU A 57 17.31 -15.71 -6.71
C GLU A 57 18.33 -16.82 -6.98
N LYS A 58 19.31 -16.50 -7.84
CA LYS A 58 20.41 -17.40 -8.21
C LYS A 58 21.33 -17.65 -7.04
N GLU A 59 21.60 -16.62 -6.26
CA GLU A 59 22.40 -16.65 -5.05
C GLU A 59 21.60 -16.11 -3.87
N ARG A 60 21.58 -16.85 -2.78
CA ARG A 60 20.82 -16.52 -1.58
C ARG A 60 21.20 -15.13 -1.05
N GLY A 61 20.19 -14.31 -0.81
CA GLY A 61 20.33 -12.97 -0.23
C GLY A 61 20.53 -11.85 -1.24
N GLN A 62 20.63 -12.13 -2.55
CA GLN A 62 20.70 -11.07 -3.57
C GLN A 62 19.46 -10.20 -3.59
N ALA A 63 18.28 -10.80 -3.49
CA ALA A 63 17.02 -10.07 -3.48
C ALA A 63 16.91 -9.13 -2.27
N ALA A 64 17.35 -9.57 -1.08
CA ALA A 64 17.35 -8.74 0.10
C ALA A 64 18.31 -7.54 -0.04
N ARG A 65 19.54 -7.77 -0.53
CA ARG A 65 20.50 -6.70 -0.79
C ARG A 65 19.99 -5.67 -1.78
N LEU A 66 19.32 -6.11 -2.87
CA LEU A 66 18.72 -5.18 -3.84
C LEU A 66 17.57 -4.37 -3.22
N ARG A 67 16.70 -5.02 -2.43
CA ARG A 67 15.63 -4.31 -1.71
C ARG A 67 16.20 -3.20 -0.85
N ASP A 68 17.18 -3.51 -0.02
CA ASP A 68 17.79 -2.56 0.90
C ASP A 68 18.48 -1.42 0.13
N LEU A 69 19.25 -1.74 -0.92
CA LEU A 69 19.88 -0.75 -1.80
C LEU A 69 18.85 0.24 -2.39
N TYR A 70 17.74 -0.26 -2.92
CA TYR A 70 16.73 0.60 -3.54
C TYR A 70 15.95 1.42 -2.51
N LEU A 71 15.70 0.88 -1.31
CA LEU A 71 15.08 1.64 -0.22
C LEU A 71 16.01 2.75 0.30
N ASP A 72 17.31 2.47 0.46
CA ASP A 72 18.30 3.47 0.88
C ASP A 72 18.48 4.57 -0.17
N THR A 73 18.49 4.20 -1.46
CA THR A 73 18.58 5.16 -2.58
C THR A 73 17.37 6.10 -2.62
N ALA A 74 16.20 5.65 -2.18
CA ALA A 74 14.99 6.46 -2.14
C ALA A 74 15.05 7.60 -1.11
N GLN A 75 15.73 7.41 0.01
CA GLN A 75 15.74 8.38 1.11
C GLN A 75 16.17 9.80 0.70
N PRO A 76 17.33 10.01 0.05
CA PRO A 76 17.75 11.35 -0.38
C PRO A 76 16.84 11.96 -1.45
N ILE A 77 16.17 11.14 -2.27
CA ILE A 77 15.22 11.60 -3.29
C ILE A 77 13.95 12.12 -2.62
N ILE A 78 13.45 11.39 -1.62
CA ILE A 78 12.29 11.78 -0.82
C ILE A 78 12.56 13.09 -0.07
N GLN A 79 13.74 13.22 0.55
CA GLN A 79 14.16 14.44 1.23
C GLN A 79 14.20 15.67 0.30
N LYS A 80 14.59 15.47 -0.96
CA LYS A 80 14.61 16.51 -1.99
C LYS A 80 13.23 16.79 -2.61
N ASN A 81 12.20 16.07 -2.20
CA ASN A 81 10.83 16.17 -2.71
C ASN A 81 10.73 16.05 -4.25
N LYS A 82 11.35 15.00 -4.81
CA LYS A 82 11.40 14.71 -6.26
C LYS A 82 10.66 13.42 -6.61
N PRO A 83 9.33 13.42 -6.68
CA PRO A 83 8.54 12.20 -6.93
C PRO A 83 8.83 11.56 -8.29
N GLU A 84 9.15 12.35 -9.32
CA GLU A 84 9.45 11.85 -10.67
C GLU A 84 10.75 11.03 -10.68
N ASP A 85 11.79 11.53 -9.99
CA ASP A 85 13.06 10.82 -9.87
C ASP A 85 12.84 9.47 -9.17
N LEU A 86 12.03 9.46 -8.10
CA LEU A 86 11.71 8.26 -7.34
C LEU A 86 11.04 7.19 -8.23
N LEU A 87 10.05 7.58 -9.03
CA LEU A 87 9.36 6.67 -9.94
C LEU A 87 10.24 6.14 -11.06
N SER A 88 11.19 6.96 -11.56
CA SER A 88 12.13 6.52 -12.60
C SER A 88 13.03 5.36 -12.14
N TYR A 89 13.37 5.31 -10.85
CA TYR A 89 14.16 4.22 -10.28
C TYR A 89 13.44 2.87 -10.28
N LEU A 90 12.09 2.83 -10.38
CA LEU A 90 11.34 1.58 -10.46
C LEU A 90 11.69 0.75 -11.69
N TYR A 91 11.94 1.42 -12.82
CA TYR A 91 12.37 0.71 -14.03
C TYR A 91 13.72 0.00 -13.85
N LEU A 92 14.68 0.70 -13.21
CA LEU A 92 15.99 0.14 -12.92
C LEU A 92 15.87 -1.02 -11.91
N ALA A 93 15.07 -0.84 -10.87
CA ALA A 93 14.80 -1.89 -9.88
C ALA A 93 14.20 -3.14 -10.53
N ALA A 94 13.15 -2.99 -11.34
CA ALA A 94 12.52 -4.10 -12.02
C ALA A 94 13.52 -4.89 -12.89
N ARG A 95 14.37 -4.18 -13.63
CA ARG A 95 15.44 -4.80 -14.44
C ARG A 95 16.45 -5.55 -13.59
N ASP A 96 16.90 -4.97 -12.50
CA ASP A 96 17.97 -5.54 -11.68
C ASP A 96 17.44 -6.72 -10.85
N PHE A 97 16.21 -6.66 -10.33
CA PHE A 97 15.56 -7.81 -9.72
C PHE A 97 15.35 -8.96 -10.72
N ASN A 98 15.00 -8.65 -11.98
CA ASN A 98 14.84 -9.69 -13.01
C ASN A 98 16.17 -10.39 -13.35
N LYS A 99 17.29 -9.67 -13.36
CA LYS A 99 18.62 -10.23 -13.65
C LYS A 99 19.08 -11.30 -12.65
N ILE A 100 18.72 -11.15 -11.38
CA ILE A 100 19.11 -12.09 -10.32
C ILE A 100 18.22 -13.32 -10.25
N CYS A 101 17.11 -13.35 -11.01
CA CYS A 101 16.14 -14.42 -10.97
C CYS A 101 16.48 -15.54 -11.97
N GLU A 102 16.26 -16.78 -11.55
CA GLU A 102 16.13 -17.93 -12.43
C GLU A 102 14.76 -17.94 -13.12
N GLN A 103 14.70 -18.43 -14.36
CA GLN A 103 13.47 -18.60 -15.12
C GLN A 103 12.75 -19.87 -14.65
N ARG A 104 12.06 -19.79 -13.51
CA ARG A 104 11.27 -20.91 -12.99
C ARG A 104 9.89 -20.47 -12.52
N SER A 105 8.92 -21.34 -12.68
CA SER A 105 7.59 -21.16 -12.11
C SER A 105 7.61 -21.45 -10.61
N CYS A 106 6.90 -20.64 -9.82
CA CYS A 106 6.68 -20.84 -8.39
C CYS A 106 5.19 -20.76 -8.08
N HIS A 107 4.74 -21.55 -7.11
CA HIS A 107 3.41 -21.36 -6.55
C HIS A 107 3.31 -19.99 -5.90
N LYS A 108 2.13 -19.36 -6.01
CA LYS A 108 1.88 -18.00 -5.49
C LYS A 108 0.79 -18.06 -4.43
N VAL A 109 1.04 -17.40 -3.31
CA VAL A 109 0.09 -17.30 -2.20
C VAL A 109 -0.06 -15.83 -1.79
N GLY A 110 -1.31 -15.34 -1.74
CA GLY A 110 -1.63 -14.00 -1.25
C GLY A 110 -1.91 -14.03 0.24
N ILE A 111 -1.42 -13.03 0.97
CA ILE A 111 -1.73 -12.82 2.38
C ILE A 111 -2.94 -11.90 2.47
N VAL A 112 -4.04 -12.41 3.03
CA VAL A 112 -5.29 -11.67 3.23
C VAL A 112 -5.62 -11.60 4.71
N GLY A 113 -6.36 -10.59 5.12
CA GLY A 113 -6.77 -10.39 6.50
C GLY A 113 -6.93 -8.93 6.86
N GLU A 114 -7.09 -8.68 8.15
CA GLU A 114 -7.14 -7.35 8.75
C GLU A 114 -5.77 -6.66 8.64
N ILE A 115 -5.74 -5.32 8.63
CA ILE A 115 -4.52 -4.53 8.35
C ILE A 115 -3.36 -4.86 9.29
N PHE A 116 -3.62 -4.96 10.61
CA PHE A 116 -2.57 -5.30 11.58
C PHE A 116 -2.02 -6.71 11.37
N LEU A 117 -2.89 -7.65 11.01
CA LEU A 117 -2.47 -9.02 10.72
C LEU A 117 -1.60 -9.09 9.47
N LYS A 118 -2.00 -8.38 8.40
CA LYS A 118 -1.29 -8.42 7.12
C LYS A 118 0.12 -7.84 7.17
N PHE A 119 0.33 -6.79 7.97
CA PHE A 119 1.59 -6.05 7.99
C PHE A 119 2.45 -6.29 9.24
N ASN A 120 1.97 -7.07 10.20
CA ASN A 120 2.71 -7.37 11.42
C ASN A 120 3.25 -8.81 11.41
N PRO A 121 4.57 -9.01 11.24
CA PRO A 121 5.18 -10.35 11.23
C PRO A 121 4.90 -11.15 12.50
N PHE A 122 4.88 -10.50 13.65
CA PHE A 122 4.57 -11.15 14.92
C PHE A 122 3.13 -11.68 14.95
N ALA A 123 2.14 -10.87 14.51
CA ALA A 123 0.74 -11.28 14.46
C ALA A 123 0.50 -12.43 13.46
N GLN A 124 1.28 -12.47 12.37
CA GLN A 124 1.25 -13.54 11.37
C GLN A 124 2.04 -14.80 11.80
N LYS A 125 2.70 -14.79 12.96
CA LYS A 125 3.65 -15.87 13.34
C LYS A 125 4.69 -16.13 12.24
N ASP A 126 5.14 -15.06 11.60
CA ASP A 126 6.16 -15.06 10.55
C ASP A 126 5.86 -16.00 9.35
N VAL A 127 4.57 -16.16 9.02
CA VAL A 127 4.12 -17.02 7.91
C VAL A 127 4.76 -16.64 6.58
N THR A 128 5.08 -15.36 6.37
CA THR A 128 5.75 -14.86 5.17
C THR A 128 7.12 -15.51 4.99
N SER A 129 7.96 -15.52 6.02
CA SER A 129 9.28 -16.16 5.97
C SER A 129 9.16 -17.67 5.80
N TRP A 130 8.17 -18.28 6.45
CA TRP A 130 7.91 -19.71 6.28
C TRP A 130 7.56 -20.06 4.82
N LEU A 131 6.67 -19.31 4.16
CA LEU A 131 6.31 -19.49 2.75
C LEU A 131 7.53 -19.34 1.83
N ILE A 132 8.36 -18.31 2.05
CA ILE A 132 9.60 -18.08 1.28
C ILE A 132 10.54 -19.28 1.42
N ASN A 133 10.71 -19.82 2.62
CA ASN A 133 11.55 -20.99 2.87
C ASN A 133 11.02 -22.25 2.15
N GLN A 134 9.69 -22.34 1.93
CA GLN A 134 9.07 -23.38 1.12
C GLN A 134 9.14 -23.10 -0.40
N LYS A 135 9.86 -22.05 -0.83
CA LYS A 135 9.96 -21.61 -2.23
C LYS A 135 8.62 -21.21 -2.85
N ILE A 136 7.71 -20.69 -2.03
CA ILE A 136 6.40 -20.19 -2.44
C ILE A 136 6.50 -18.66 -2.56
N GLU A 137 6.12 -18.11 -3.71
CA GLU A 137 6.06 -16.67 -3.94
C GLU A 137 4.92 -16.06 -3.13
N VAL A 138 5.25 -15.11 -2.30
CA VAL A 138 4.26 -14.34 -1.55
C VAL A 138 3.81 -13.14 -2.37
N ILE A 139 2.49 -13.00 -2.56
CA ILE A 139 1.90 -11.76 -3.08
C ILE A 139 1.65 -10.86 -1.87
N PRO A 140 2.48 -9.80 -1.67
CA PRO A 140 2.36 -8.97 -0.51
C PRO A 140 1.07 -8.14 -0.56
N PRO A 141 0.44 -7.87 0.58
CA PRO A 141 -0.57 -6.83 0.65
C PRO A 141 0.09 -5.48 0.35
N LEU A 142 -0.61 -4.61 -0.39
CA LEU A 142 -0.10 -3.30 -0.75
C LEU A 142 -0.73 -2.23 0.14
N ILE A 143 0.09 -1.27 0.56
CA ILE A 143 -0.40 -0.11 1.29
C ILE A 143 -1.21 0.80 0.36
N SER A 144 -0.80 0.92 -0.91
CA SER A 144 -1.55 1.65 -1.93
C SER A 144 -2.96 1.12 -2.14
N ASP A 145 -3.17 -0.20 -2.08
CA ASP A 145 -4.50 -0.80 -2.21
C ASP A 145 -5.43 -0.36 -1.07
N PHE A 146 -4.91 -0.20 0.14
CA PHE A 146 -5.68 0.30 1.28
C PHE A 146 -6.21 1.72 1.03
N PHE A 147 -5.38 2.62 0.51
CA PHE A 147 -5.82 3.97 0.15
C PHE A 147 -6.78 3.97 -1.03
N MET A 148 -6.49 3.17 -2.07
CA MET A 148 -7.33 3.08 -3.26
C MET A 148 -8.71 2.49 -2.97
N GLN A 149 -8.84 1.60 -2.00
CA GLN A 149 -10.12 0.98 -1.63
C GLN A 149 -11.15 2.03 -1.18
N GLY A 150 -10.72 3.10 -0.51
CA GLY A 150 -11.58 4.23 -0.16
C GLY A 150 -12.22 4.89 -1.39
N PHE A 151 -11.44 5.15 -2.43
CA PHE A 151 -11.92 5.74 -3.68
C PHE A 151 -12.83 4.79 -4.46
N VAL A 152 -12.48 3.51 -4.52
CA VAL A 152 -13.34 2.49 -5.17
C VAL A 152 -14.68 2.37 -4.46
N ASN A 153 -14.70 2.35 -3.14
CA ASN A 153 -15.91 2.30 -2.35
C ASN A 153 -16.80 3.53 -2.56
N LEU A 154 -16.20 4.73 -2.66
CA LEU A 154 -16.95 5.96 -2.99
C LEU A 154 -17.59 5.84 -4.37
N LYS A 155 -16.85 5.40 -5.39
CA LYS A 155 -17.38 5.22 -6.75
C LYS A 155 -18.50 4.17 -6.82
N VAL A 156 -18.34 3.06 -6.11
CA VAL A 156 -19.37 2.01 -6.03
C VAL A 156 -20.64 2.54 -5.35
N ARG A 157 -20.51 3.26 -4.23
CA ARG A 157 -21.64 3.87 -3.54
C ARG A 157 -22.37 4.89 -4.41
N GLN A 158 -21.66 5.75 -5.13
CA GLN A 158 -22.25 6.70 -6.06
C GLN A 158 -23.03 5.99 -7.17
N ASN A 159 -22.45 4.95 -7.77
CA ASN A 159 -23.14 4.16 -8.81
C ASN A 159 -24.40 3.45 -8.27
N GLN A 160 -24.35 2.89 -7.08
CA GLN A 160 -25.51 2.29 -6.43
C GLN A 160 -26.60 3.31 -6.12
N HIS A 161 -26.24 4.51 -5.67
CA HIS A 161 -27.19 5.61 -5.46
C HIS A 161 -27.85 6.07 -6.76
N LEU A 162 -27.09 6.16 -7.85
CA LEU A 162 -27.61 6.49 -9.19
C LEU A 162 -28.56 5.39 -9.69
N GLN A 163 -28.19 4.12 -9.57
CA GLN A 163 -29.05 3.02 -9.96
C GLN A 163 -30.36 2.96 -9.16
N ARG A 164 -30.29 3.21 -7.83
CA ARG A 164 -31.50 3.29 -7.00
C ARG A 164 -32.43 4.45 -7.38
N LYS A 165 -31.87 5.57 -7.86
CA LYS A 165 -32.69 6.69 -8.35
C LYS A 165 -33.28 6.45 -9.74
N LEU A 166 -32.62 5.64 -10.57
CA LEU A 166 -33.02 5.32 -11.93
C LEU A 166 -33.99 4.12 -12.01
N THR A 167 -34.01 3.24 -11.00
CA THR A 167 -35.01 2.18 -10.90
C THR A 167 -36.23 2.72 -10.16
N PRO A 168 -37.38 3.00 -10.85
CA PRO A 168 -38.59 3.38 -10.16
C PRO A 168 -39.02 2.23 -9.23
N ASP A 169 -39.44 2.60 -8.02
CA ASP A 169 -39.91 1.65 -7.03
C ASP A 169 -41.19 0.98 -7.51
N THR A 170 -41.07 -0.09 -8.30
CA THR A 170 -42.18 -0.87 -8.85
C THR A 170 -43.06 -1.52 -7.77
N ARG A 171 -42.64 -1.48 -6.50
CA ARG A 171 -43.44 -1.96 -5.36
C ARG A 171 -44.60 -1.01 -5.01
N LYS A 172 -44.48 0.30 -5.24
CA LYS A 172 -45.57 1.26 -4.95
C LYS A 172 -46.68 1.26 -5.96
N SER A 173 -46.46 0.72 -7.17
CA SER A 173 -47.50 0.64 -8.21
C SER A 173 -48.46 -0.51 -7.99
N ARG A 174 -48.07 -1.61 -7.32
CA ARG A 174 -48.95 -2.77 -7.10
C ARG A 174 -50.00 -2.58 -6.00
N SER A 175 -49.77 -1.68 -5.05
CA SER A 175 -50.74 -1.44 -3.97
C SER A 175 -51.90 -0.49 -4.34
N ARG A 176 -51.85 0.14 -5.52
CA ARG A 176 -52.95 1.03 -6.02
C ARG A 176 -53.91 0.37 -7.01
N LEU A 177 -53.69 -0.90 -7.36
CA LEU A 177 -54.52 -1.64 -8.30
C LEU A 177 -55.45 -2.66 -7.60
N ILE A 178 -55.44 -2.66 -6.27
CA ILE A 178 -56.39 -3.47 -5.47
C ILE A 178 -57.17 -2.50 -4.58
N LYS A 179 -58.13 -1.79 -5.21
CA LYS A 179 -59.31 -1.21 -4.57
C LYS A 179 -60.45 -1.24 -5.55
#